data_b0fc563004edba8016c25387c29d055e
#
_entry.id   b0fc563004edba8016c25387c29d055e
#
_cell.length_a   1.000
_cell.length_b   1.000
_cell.length_c   1.000
_cell.angle_alpha   90.00
_cell.angle_beta   90.00
_cell.angle_gamma   90.00
#
_symmetry.space_group_name_H-M   'P 1'
#
loop_
_entity.id
_entity.type
_entity.pdbx_description
1 polymer ?
#
loop_
_entity_poly.entity_id
_entity_poly.type
_entity_poly.pdbx_seq_one_letter_code
_entity_poly.pdbx_strand_id
1 'polypeptide(L)'
;MFEGKLYKMEAEDPFSGIMFNTYPNGQREYTGEYKDGKPNGLLVYWYDKGVKKREGELKNGVPAGRWTYYNSDGSIKEIKDH
;
A
#
# COMPACT_ATOMS: atom_id res chain seq x y z
N MET A 1 1.67 20.88 3.90
CA MET A 1 1.73 19.68 3.12
C MET A 1 1.24 18.50 3.94
N PHE A 2 1.08 17.40 3.35
CA PHE A 2 0.29 16.37 3.95
C PHE A 2 1.04 15.26 4.57
N GLU A 3 2.31 15.30 4.57
CA GLU A 3 3.13 14.25 5.13
C GLU A 3 2.70 12.88 4.66
N GLY A 4 2.45 12.77 3.39
CA GLY A 4 2.08 11.49 2.85
C GLY A 4 0.67 11.02 3.14
N LYS A 5 -0.17 11.87 3.63
CA LYS A 5 -1.55 11.48 3.85
C LYS A 5 -2.29 11.28 2.56
N LEU A 6 -3.29 10.44 2.62
CA LEU A 6 -4.15 10.18 1.49
C LEU A 6 -5.34 11.10 1.54
N TYR A 7 -5.60 11.76 0.41
CA TYR A 7 -6.66 12.74 0.38
C TYR A 7 -7.60 12.51 -0.75
N LYS A 8 -8.81 12.91 -0.52
CA LYS A 8 -9.83 12.96 -1.52
C LYS A 8 -10.34 14.38 -1.56
N MET A 9 -10.37 14.96 -2.75
CA MET A 9 -10.71 16.36 -2.88
C MET A 9 -12.20 16.60 -2.69
N GLU A 10 -13.02 15.73 -3.23
CA GLU A 10 -14.45 15.79 -2.99
C GLU A 10 -14.82 14.82 -1.94
N ALA A 11 -15.73 15.20 -1.08
CA ALA A 11 -16.06 14.40 0.08
C ALA A 11 -17.36 13.63 -0.05
N GLU A 12 -18.12 13.86 -1.12
CA GLU A 12 -19.43 13.20 -1.20
C GLU A 12 -19.32 11.71 -1.38
N ASP A 13 -18.48 11.28 -2.30
CA ASP A 13 -18.42 9.89 -2.66
C ASP A 13 -17.17 9.26 -2.16
N PRO A 14 -17.23 7.97 -1.77
CA PRO A 14 -16.01 7.27 -1.41
C PRO A 14 -15.05 7.23 -2.58
N PHE A 15 -13.80 7.32 -2.27
CA PHE A 15 -12.75 7.33 -3.27
C PHE A 15 -12.58 5.94 -3.89
N SER A 16 -12.40 5.92 -5.20
CA SER A 16 -11.95 4.73 -5.92
C SER A 16 -10.75 5.12 -6.75
N GLY A 17 -9.70 4.31 -6.69
CA GLY A 17 -8.49 4.59 -7.42
C GLY A 17 -7.28 4.19 -6.62
N ILE A 18 -6.13 4.76 -6.99
CA ILE A 18 -4.86 4.43 -6.36
C ILE A 18 -4.44 5.57 -5.46
N MET A 19 -4.05 5.24 -4.26
CA MET A 19 -3.53 6.20 -3.30
C MET A 19 -2.11 5.82 -2.91
N PHE A 20 -1.31 6.82 -2.52
CA PHE A 20 0.05 6.53 -2.12
C PHE A 20 0.56 7.56 -1.12
N ASN A 21 1.58 7.16 -0.36
CA ASN A 21 2.34 8.03 0.53
C ASN A 21 3.80 7.99 0.12
N THR A 22 4.53 9.01 0.54
CA THR A 22 5.97 9.03 0.34
C THR A 22 6.66 9.30 1.67
N TYR A 23 7.90 8.82 1.78
CA TYR A 23 8.77 9.18 2.88
C TYR A 23 9.27 10.61 2.68
N PRO A 24 9.80 11.24 3.73
CA PRO A 24 10.36 12.58 3.58
C PRO A 24 11.47 12.68 2.53
N ASN A 25 12.15 11.58 2.25
CA ASN A 25 13.23 11.59 1.25
C ASN A 25 12.70 11.46 -0.17
N GLY A 26 11.38 11.43 -0.36
CA GLY A 26 10.79 11.36 -1.69
C GLY A 26 10.52 9.95 -2.18
N GLN A 27 11.00 8.94 -1.50
CA GLN A 27 10.74 7.56 -1.90
C GLN A 27 9.31 7.18 -1.55
N ARG A 28 8.74 6.29 -2.34
CA ARG A 28 7.39 5.81 -2.10
C ARG A 28 7.36 4.95 -0.86
N GLU A 29 6.42 5.21 0.02
CA GLU A 29 6.25 4.41 1.23
C GLU A 29 5.16 3.37 1.05
N TYR A 30 4.11 3.71 0.31
CA TYR A 30 2.91 2.90 0.28
C TYR A 30 2.14 3.21 -0.99
N THR A 31 1.60 2.18 -1.61
CA THR A 31 0.65 2.33 -2.72
C THR A 31 -0.45 1.31 -2.50
N GLY A 32 -1.68 1.75 -2.65
CA GLY A 32 -2.81 0.86 -2.48
C GLY A 32 -3.94 1.21 -3.42
N GLU A 33 -4.64 0.19 -3.86
CA GLU A 33 -5.84 0.35 -4.67
C GLU A 33 -7.05 0.38 -3.76
N TYR A 34 -7.94 1.33 -4.02
CA TYR A 34 -9.13 1.54 -3.21
C TYR A 34 -10.36 1.47 -4.08
N LYS A 35 -11.43 0.95 -3.50
CA LYS A 35 -12.72 0.92 -4.14
C LYS A 35 -13.75 1.31 -3.11
N ASP A 36 -14.55 2.34 -3.45
CA ASP A 36 -15.61 2.83 -2.57
C ASP A 36 -15.08 3.13 -1.17
N GLY A 37 -13.90 3.72 -1.10
CA GLY A 37 -13.30 4.14 0.14
C GLY A 37 -12.59 3.05 0.93
N LYS A 38 -12.56 1.83 0.43
CA LYS A 38 -11.94 0.71 1.14
C LYS A 38 -10.79 0.15 0.33
N PRO A 39 -9.73 -0.31 1.00
CA PRO A 39 -8.65 -0.99 0.28
C PRO A 39 -9.20 -2.21 -0.43
N ASN A 40 -8.91 -2.31 -1.72
CA ASN A 40 -9.39 -3.42 -2.52
C ASN A 40 -8.50 -3.54 -3.74
N GLY A 41 -7.70 -4.59 -3.78
CA GLY A 41 -6.73 -4.80 -4.82
C GLY A 41 -5.32 -4.82 -4.27
N LEU A 42 -4.36 -4.43 -5.09
CA LEU A 42 -2.96 -4.55 -4.74
C LEU A 42 -2.55 -3.52 -3.69
N LEU A 43 -1.74 -3.97 -2.75
CA LEU A 43 -1.17 -3.12 -1.72
C LEU A 43 0.32 -3.39 -1.66
N VAL A 44 1.13 -2.32 -1.71
CA VAL A 44 2.58 -2.45 -1.66
C VAL A 44 3.12 -1.45 -0.67
N TYR A 45 4.02 -1.92 0.20
CA TYR A 45 4.78 -1.06 1.11
C TYR A 45 6.25 -1.16 0.76
N TRP A 46 6.98 -0.07 0.94
CA TRP A 46 8.42 0.00 0.69
C TRP A 46 9.14 0.48 1.92
N TYR A 47 10.41 0.04 2.04
CA TYR A 47 11.35 0.67 2.95
C TYR A 47 11.77 2.02 2.38
N ASP A 48 12.37 2.85 3.21
CA ASP A 48 12.74 4.20 2.79
C ASP A 48 13.88 4.22 1.77
N LYS A 49 14.45 3.08 1.46
CA LYS A 49 15.50 2.97 0.44
C LYS A 49 14.98 2.50 -0.90
N GLY A 50 13.67 2.36 -1.02
CA GLY A 50 13.08 1.95 -2.29
C GLY A 50 12.91 0.45 -2.47
N VAL A 51 13.30 -0.33 -1.49
CA VAL A 51 13.12 -1.78 -1.52
C VAL A 51 11.73 -2.10 -0.99
N LYS A 52 11.05 -3.04 -1.62
CA LYS A 52 9.73 -3.45 -1.15
C LYS A 52 9.82 -4.04 0.25
N LYS A 53 8.83 -3.71 1.04
CA LYS A 53 8.72 -4.20 2.40
C LYS A 53 7.73 -5.35 2.48
N ARG A 54 6.59 -5.18 1.83
CA ARG A 54 5.59 -6.25 1.73
C ARG A 54 4.62 -5.90 0.61
N GLU A 55 3.97 -6.92 0.07
CA GLU A 55 2.97 -6.69 -0.94
C GLU A 55 1.95 -7.81 -0.91
N GLY A 56 0.75 -7.51 -1.33
CA GLY A 56 -0.33 -8.48 -1.37
C GLY A 56 -1.60 -7.83 -1.83
N GLU A 57 -2.69 -8.57 -1.74
CA GLU A 57 -3.99 -8.09 -2.14
C GLU A 57 -4.93 -7.97 -0.96
N LEU A 58 -5.82 -7.00 -1.06
CA LEU A 58 -6.90 -6.83 -0.11
C LEU A 58 -8.22 -6.94 -0.83
N LYS A 59 -9.20 -7.54 -0.16
CA LYS A 59 -10.57 -7.57 -0.63
C LYS A 59 -11.43 -6.96 0.45
N ASN A 60 -12.02 -5.81 0.14
CA ASN A 60 -12.87 -5.09 1.08
C ASN A 60 -12.15 -4.88 2.41
N GLY A 61 -10.85 -4.56 2.34
CA GLY A 61 -10.08 -4.29 3.53
C GLY A 61 -9.49 -5.50 4.23
N VAL A 62 -9.71 -6.69 3.68
CA VAL A 62 -9.26 -7.94 4.31
C VAL A 62 -8.16 -8.55 3.45
N PRO A 63 -7.04 -8.97 4.05
CA PRO A 63 -5.99 -9.63 3.26
C PRO A 63 -6.52 -10.86 2.55
N ALA A 64 -6.10 -11.04 1.30
CA ALA A 64 -6.52 -12.15 0.46
C ALA A 64 -5.33 -12.63 -0.34
N GLY A 65 -5.31 -13.94 -0.63
CA GLY A 65 -4.29 -14.50 -1.47
C GLY A 65 -2.94 -14.53 -0.81
N ARG A 66 -1.90 -14.47 -1.62
CA ARG A 66 -0.53 -14.60 -1.13
C ARG A 66 0.06 -13.25 -0.82
N TRP A 67 0.61 -13.11 0.37
CA TRP A 67 1.31 -11.91 0.81
C TRP A 67 2.78 -12.24 0.97
N THR A 68 3.64 -11.38 0.41
CA THR A 68 5.08 -11.57 0.46
C THR A 68 5.69 -10.46 1.31
N TYR A 69 6.55 -10.86 2.23
CA TYR A 69 7.26 -9.94 3.11
C TYR A 69 8.74 -10.01 2.78
N TYR A 70 9.39 -8.85 2.76
CA TYR A 70 10.78 -8.74 2.32
C TYR A 70 11.64 -8.18 3.44
N ASN A 71 12.89 -8.60 3.45
CA ASN A 71 13.90 -7.98 4.28
C ASN A 71 14.37 -6.68 3.62
N SER A 72 15.08 -5.86 4.39
CA SER A 72 15.53 -4.58 3.87
C SER A 72 16.56 -4.71 2.75
N ASP A 73 17.15 -5.89 2.58
CA ASP A 73 18.08 -6.14 1.48
C ASP A 73 17.38 -6.65 0.23
N GLY A 74 16.05 -6.77 0.27
CA GLY A 74 15.28 -7.21 -0.88
C GLY A 74 15.00 -8.69 -0.93
N SER A 75 15.59 -9.47 -0.04
CA SER A 75 15.33 -10.90 -0.03
C SER A 75 13.97 -11.18 0.61
N ILE A 76 13.39 -12.32 0.29
CA ILE A 76 12.10 -12.69 0.83
C ILE A 76 12.28 -13.16 2.26
N LYS A 77 11.51 -12.56 3.16
CA LYS A 77 11.53 -12.91 4.56
C LYS A 77 10.48 -13.96 4.87
N GLU A 78 9.31 -13.82 4.29
CA GLU A 78 8.19 -14.68 4.66
C GLU A 78 7.11 -14.57 3.59
N ILE A 79 6.38 -15.67 3.38
CA ILE A 79 5.21 -15.66 2.51
C ILE A 79 4.06 -16.21 3.31
N LYS A 80 2.94 -15.51 3.27
CA LYS A 80 1.72 -15.95 3.96
C LYS A 80 0.59 -16.04 2.96
N ASP A 81 -0.19 -17.10 3.09
CA ASP A 81 -1.41 -17.26 2.30
C ASP A 81 -2.61 -16.94 3.17
N HIS A 82 -3.52 -16.17 2.59
CA HIS A 82 -4.74 -15.78 3.29
C HIS A 82 -5.97 -16.32 2.63
#